data_1db1f6519862826f7fa0a64b97122e67
#
_entry.id   1db1f6519862826f7fa0a64b97122e67
#
_cell.length_a   1.000
_cell.length_b   1.000
_cell.length_c   1.000
_cell.angle_alpha   90.00
_cell.angle_beta   90.00
_cell.angle_gamma   90.00
#
_symmetry.space_group_name_H-M   'P 1'
#
loop_
_entity.id
_entity.type
_entity.pdbx_description
1 polymer ?
#
loop_
_entity_poly.entity_id
_entity_poly.type
_entity_poly.pdbx_seq_one_letter_code
_entity_poly.pdbx_strand_id
1 'polypeptide(L)'
;MPRKSQIQMLETISVLAIASILILLGLVFYSVMFKSSIEVEKGESMQLDAIKIAQRSSFLPELQCSQENIIIDNCINILNLEALSEIINENKIYYFDKLSFSRIIVNKIYPDNEEWVLYDRPLEQYSDKSVTNAPILLFDPVEDKNYFGVMRIEVFSK
;
A
#
# COMPACT_ATOMS: atom_id res chain seq x y z
N MET A 1 53.03 51.71 -8.48
CA MET A 1 51.57 51.66 -8.21
C MET A 1 50.91 50.35 -8.62
N PRO A 2 51.35 49.15 -8.24
CA PRO A 2 50.63 47.89 -8.56
C PRO A 2 49.82 47.29 -7.42
N ARG A 3 49.96 47.79 -6.16
CA ARG A 3 49.29 47.15 -5.02
C ARG A 3 47.75 47.25 -4.97
N LYS A 4 47.15 48.31 -5.51
CA LYS A 4 45.69 48.50 -5.51
C LYS A 4 44.94 47.52 -6.44
N SER A 5 45.50 47.20 -7.59
CA SER A 5 44.86 46.27 -8.55
C SER A 5 44.94 44.81 -8.09
N GLN A 6 45.98 44.42 -7.38
CA GLN A 6 46.10 43.08 -6.81
C GLN A 6 45.11 42.83 -5.67
N ILE A 7 44.84 43.84 -4.82
CA ILE A 7 43.87 43.74 -3.73
C ILE A 7 42.45 43.58 -4.30
N GLN A 8 42.06 44.35 -5.31
CA GLN A 8 40.76 44.25 -5.97
C GLN A 8 40.56 42.90 -6.65
N MET A 9 41.60 42.32 -7.26
CA MET A 9 41.55 41.01 -7.88
C MET A 9 41.33 39.86 -6.86
N LEU A 10 41.99 39.98 -5.70
CA LEU A 10 41.84 39.01 -4.61
C LEU A 10 40.45 39.06 -3.98
N GLU A 11 39.87 40.24 -3.84
CA GLU A 11 38.54 40.47 -3.31
C GLU A 11 37.46 39.86 -4.22
N THR A 12 37.56 40.06 -5.54
CA THR A 12 36.62 39.46 -6.53
C THR A 12 36.70 37.94 -6.57
N ILE A 13 37.89 37.36 -6.45
CA ILE A 13 38.08 35.91 -6.40
C ILE A 13 37.45 35.31 -5.14
N SER A 14 37.64 36.00 -3.99
CA SER A 14 37.04 35.55 -2.72
C SER A 14 35.52 35.59 -2.76
N VAL A 15 34.91 36.61 -3.30
CA VAL A 15 33.45 36.71 -3.45
C VAL A 15 32.92 35.60 -4.37
N LEU A 16 33.59 35.33 -5.49
CA LEU A 16 33.20 34.24 -6.41
C LEU A 16 33.34 32.87 -5.75
N ALA A 17 34.39 32.66 -4.96
CA ALA A 17 34.57 31.40 -4.23
C ALA A 17 33.46 31.17 -3.19
N ILE A 18 33.11 32.18 -2.41
CA ILE A 18 32.04 32.11 -1.43
C ILE A 18 30.70 31.87 -2.12
N ALA A 19 30.42 32.58 -3.20
CA ALA A 19 29.17 32.40 -4.00
C ALA A 19 29.05 30.98 -4.55
N SER A 20 30.16 30.43 -5.08
CA SER A 20 30.14 29.03 -5.60
C SER A 20 29.90 28.00 -4.51
N ILE A 21 30.49 28.17 -3.31
CA ILE A 21 30.25 27.29 -2.17
C ILE A 21 28.78 27.35 -1.72
N LEU A 22 28.19 28.53 -1.64
CA LEU A 22 26.79 28.70 -1.28
C LEU A 22 25.83 28.03 -2.28
N ILE A 23 26.12 28.12 -3.57
CA ILE A 23 25.35 27.44 -4.61
C ILE A 23 25.45 25.93 -4.45
N LEU A 24 26.65 25.39 -4.24
CA LEU A 24 26.87 23.97 -4.04
C LEU A 24 26.12 23.44 -2.80
N LEU A 25 26.19 24.17 -1.69
CA LEU A 25 25.43 23.82 -0.48
C LEU A 25 23.92 23.86 -0.75
N GLY A 26 23.41 24.85 -1.46
CA GLY A 26 22.01 24.95 -1.85
C GLY A 26 21.55 23.75 -2.68
N LEU A 27 22.35 23.32 -3.65
CA LEU A 27 22.06 22.14 -4.47
C LEU A 27 22.04 20.83 -3.67
N VAL A 28 22.96 20.67 -2.71
CA VAL A 28 22.97 19.52 -1.82
C VAL A 28 21.71 19.49 -0.95
N PHE A 29 21.36 20.61 -0.33
CA PHE A 29 20.14 20.73 0.46
C PHE A 29 18.88 20.42 -0.37
N TYR A 30 18.79 21.00 -1.55
CA TYR A 30 17.69 20.75 -2.45
C TYR A 30 17.55 19.25 -2.81
N SER A 31 18.65 18.60 -3.14
CA SER A 31 18.65 17.17 -3.50
C SER A 31 18.21 16.25 -2.36
N VAL A 32 18.59 16.59 -1.12
CA VAL A 32 18.18 15.83 0.08
C VAL A 32 16.68 16.01 0.36
N MET A 33 16.18 17.23 0.32
CA MET A 33 14.75 17.50 0.51
C MET A 33 13.89 16.86 -0.57
N PHE A 34 14.33 16.91 -1.83
CA PHE A 34 13.59 16.31 -2.94
C PHE A 34 13.46 14.79 -2.82
N LYS A 35 14.53 14.09 -2.42
CA LYS A 35 14.49 12.65 -2.15
C LYS A 35 13.51 12.29 -1.04
N SER A 36 13.54 13.04 0.07
CA SER A 36 12.63 12.82 1.20
C SER A 36 11.16 13.00 0.80
N SER A 37 10.85 13.99 -0.03
CA SER A 37 9.47 14.19 -0.53
C SER A 37 8.97 13.04 -1.38
N ILE A 38 9.82 12.48 -2.25
CA ILE A 38 9.45 11.33 -3.09
C ILE A 38 9.15 10.08 -2.25
N GLU A 39 9.95 9.82 -1.22
CA GLU A 39 9.73 8.67 -0.34
C GLU A 39 8.42 8.77 0.44
N VAL A 40 8.09 9.96 0.93
CA VAL A 40 6.81 10.22 1.61
C VAL A 40 5.64 10.03 0.66
N GLU A 41 5.67 10.63 -0.53
CA GLU A 41 4.61 10.51 -1.54
C GLU A 41 4.38 9.05 -1.99
N LYS A 42 5.47 8.28 -2.14
CA LYS A 42 5.40 6.85 -2.44
C LYS A 42 4.71 6.07 -1.32
N GLY A 43 5.04 6.36 -0.06
CA GLY A 43 4.42 5.73 1.11
C GLY A 43 2.92 6.03 1.20
N GLU A 44 2.51 7.27 0.98
CA GLU A 44 1.10 7.69 0.96
C GLU A 44 0.33 7.01 -0.19
N SER A 45 0.91 6.95 -1.37
CA SER A 45 0.31 6.26 -2.53
C SER A 45 0.07 4.78 -2.25
N MET A 46 1.02 4.09 -1.63
CA MET A 46 0.86 2.67 -1.27
C MET A 46 -0.25 2.46 -0.22
N GLN A 47 -0.38 3.33 0.75
CA GLN A 47 -1.45 3.26 1.75
C GLN A 47 -2.82 3.46 1.09
N LEU A 48 -2.94 4.42 0.18
CA LEU A 48 -4.17 4.65 -0.58
C LEU A 48 -4.54 3.45 -1.44
N ASP A 49 -3.57 2.81 -2.07
CA ASP A 49 -3.82 1.61 -2.88
C ASP A 49 -4.23 0.42 -2.00
N ALA A 50 -3.63 0.26 -0.81
CA ALA A 50 -4.05 -0.75 0.15
C ALA A 50 -5.51 -0.54 0.60
N ILE A 51 -5.91 0.71 0.87
CA ILE A 51 -7.30 1.04 1.22
C ILE A 51 -8.26 0.75 0.05
N LYS A 52 -7.90 1.12 -1.17
CA LYS A 52 -8.71 0.83 -2.37
C LYS A 52 -8.88 -0.68 -2.58
N ILE A 53 -7.81 -1.46 -2.40
CA ILE A 53 -7.86 -2.92 -2.52
C ILE A 53 -8.74 -3.50 -1.40
N ALA A 54 -8.61 -3.00 -0.16
CA ALA A 54 -9.45 -3.41 0.96
C ALA A 54 -10.94 -3.19 0.66
N GLN A 55 -11.29 -2.00 0.18
CA GLN A 55 -12.66 -1.69 -0.23
C GLN A 55 -13.15 -2.60 -1.35
N ARG A 56 -12.37 -2.76 -2.43
CA ARG A 56 -12.74 -3.63 -3.54
C ARG A 56 -12.95 -5.08 -3.10
N SER A 57 -12.09 -5.59 -2.22
CA SER A 57 -12.19 -6.95 -1.71
C SER A 57 -13.41 -7.13 -0.82
N SER A 58 -13.71 -6.17 0.06
CA SER A 58 -14.89 -6.22 0.93
C SER A 58 -16.21 -6.12 0.17
N PHE A 59 -16.21 -5.48 -0.99
CA PHE A 59 -17.38 -5.32 -1.85
C PHE A 59 -17.41 -6.25 -3.07
N LEU A 60 -16.61 -7.32 -3.07
CA LEU A 60 -16.74 -8.36 -4.09
C LEU A 60 -18.10 -9.05 -3.96
N PRO A 61 -18.98 -8.99 -4.99
CA PRO A 61 -20.33 -9.56 -4.91
C PRO A 61 -20.33 -11.04 -4.56
N GLU A 62 -19.27 -11.73 -4.97
CA GLU A 62 -19.07 -13.16 -4.75
C GLU A 62 -18.81 -13.50 -3.28
N LEU A 63 -18.33 -12.55 -2.47
CA LEU A 63 -18.04 -12.74 -1.04
C LEU A 63 -19.18 -12.34 -0.12
N GLN A 64 -20.04 -11.43 -0.58
CA GLN A 64 -21.01 -10.76 0.27
C GLN A 64 -22.05 -11.73 0.85
N CYS A 65 -22.41 -11.48 2.12
CA CYS A 65 -23.56 -12.12 2.73
C CYS A 65 -24.84 -11.51 2.18
N SER A 66 -25.83 -12.34 1.93
CA SER A 66 -27.20 -11.90 1.64
C SER A 66 -28.18 -12.59 2.57
N GLN A 67 -29.09 -11.84 3.14
CA GLN A 67 -30.21 -12.35 3.93
C GLN A 67 -31.51 -11.77 3.37
N GLU A 68 -32.45 -12.61 3.05
CA GLU A 68 -33.74 -12.21 2.44
C GLU A 68 -33.58 -11.34 1.17
N ASN A 69 -32.58 -11.61 0.33
CA ASN A 69 -32.18 -10.81 -0.84
C ASN A 69 -31.63 -9.41 -0.53
N ILE A 70 -31.26 -9.13 0.72
CA ILE A 70 -30.62 -7.89 1.12
C ILE A 70 -29.13 -8.20 1.35
N ILE A 71 -28.26 -7.43 0.69
CA ILE A 71 -26.81 -7.51 0.88
C ILE A 71 -26.45 -6.86 2.22
N ILE A 72 -25.63 -7.53 3.01
CA ILE A 72 -25.12 -7.02 4.28
C ILE A 72 -23.72 -6.49 4.07
N ASP A 73 -23.52 -5.20 4.35
CA ASP A 73 -22.21 -4.55 4.20
C ASP A 73 -21.18 -5.13 5.18
N ASN A 74 -19.92 -5.21 4.73
CA ASN A 74 -18.79 -5.75 5.50
C ASN A 74 -19.00 -7.17 6.04
N CYS A 75 -19.89 -7.94 5.43
CA CYS A 75 -20.11 -9.34 5.75
C CYS A 75 -19.59 -10.24 4.62
N ILE A 76 -18.82 -11.25 5.01
CA ILE A 76 -18.26 -12.28 4.12
C ILE A 76 -18.85 -13.63 4.51
N ASN A 77 -19.41 -14.32 3.54
CA ASN A 77 -19.88 -15.69 3.70
C ASN A 77 -18.68 -16.65 3.60
N ILE A 78 -18.48 -17.51 4.60
CA ILE A 78 -17.32 -18.41 4.68
C ILE A 78 -17.32 -19.41 3.51
N LEU A 79 -18.46 -19.99 3.14
CA LEU A 79 -18.51 -20.92 2.00
C LEU A 79 -18.19 -20.23 0.68
N ASN A 80 -18.65 -18.99 0.52
CA ASN A 80 -18.31 -18.20 -0.67
C ASN A 80 -16.82 -17.83 -0.69
N LEU A 81 -16.22 -17.58 0.47
CA LEU A 81 -14.80 -17.29 0.61
C LEU A 81 -13.94 -18.48 0.17
N GLU A 82 -14.30 -19.69 0.58
CA GLU A 82 -13.62 -20.93 0.18
C GLU A 82 -13.74 -21.17 -1.33
N ALA A 83 -14.95 -21.11 -1.86
CA ALA A 83 -15.20 -21.29 -3.29
C ALA A 83 -14.48 -20.23 -4.14
N LEU A 84 -14.50 -18.96 -3.71
CA LEU A 84 -13.87 -17.87 -4.45
C LEU A 84 -12.34 -17.98 -4.45
N SER A 85 -11.72 -18.49 -3.41
CA SER A 85 -10.28 -18.72 -3.37
C SER A 85 -9.79 -19.65 -4.49
N GLU A 86 -10.57 -20.66 -4.85
CA GLU A 86 -10.30 -21.55 -5.96
C GLU A 86 -10.52 -20.85 -7.31
N ILE A 87 -11.65 -20.15 -7.46
CA ILE A 87 -12.01 -19.41 -8.69
C ILE A 87 -10.98 -18.33 -9.02
N ILE A 88 -10.48 -17.61 -8.03
CA ILE A 88 -9.43 -16.59 -8.19
C ILE A 88 -8.14 -17.23 -8.74
N ASN A 89 -7.77 -18.39 -8.24
CA ASN A 89 -6.59 -19.11 -8.72
C ASN A 89 -6.69 -19.52 -10.19
N GLU A 90 -7.88 -19.84 -10.67
CA GLU A 90 -8.13 -20.16 -12.08
C GLU A 90 -8.18 -18.90 -12.97
N ASN A 91 -8.68 -17.77 -12.43
CA ASN A 91 -8.93 -16.53 -13.15
C ASN A 91 -7.99 -15.39 -12.75
N LYS A 92 -6.71 -15.68 -12.51
CA LYS A 92 -5.70 -14.74 -11.98
C LYS A 92 -5.58 -13.43 -12.75
N ILE A 93 -5.79 -13.44 -14.07
CA ILE A 93 -5.65 -12.22 -14.91
C ILE A 93 -6.81 -11.26 -14.62
N TYR A 94 -8.04 -11.75 -14.50
CA TYR A 94 -9.22 -10.95 -14.21
C TYR A 94 -9.12 -10.26 -12.84
N TYR A 95 -8.70 -11.01 -11.82
CA TYR A 95 -8.56 -10.46 -10.47
C TYR A 95 -7.33 -9.57 -10.30
N PHE A 96 -6.31 -9.73 -11.13
CA PHE A 96 -5.15 -8.87 -11.10
C PHE A 96 -5.46 -7.40 -11.37
N ASP A 97 -6.35 -7.13 -12.32
CA ASP A 97 -6.83 -5.77 -12.61
C ASP A 97 -7.49 -5.08 -11.41
N LYS A 98 -8.08 -5.87 -10.51
CA LYS A 98 -8.79 -5.38 -9.32
C LYS A 98 -7.91 -5.31 -8.08
N LEU A 99 -7.04 -6.31 -7.91
CA LEU A 99 -6.30 -6.56 -6.67
C LEU A 99 -4.79 -6.31 -6.79
N SER A 100 -4.28 -6.09 -8.00
CA SER A 100 -2.86 -5.78 -8.30
C SER A 100 -1.87 -6.76 -7.65
N PHE A 101 -0.69 -6.29 -7.30
CA PHE A 101 0.30 -7.07 -6.55
C PHE A 101 -0.01 -7.01 -5.06
N SER A 102 -0.87 -7.91 -4.60
CA SER A 102 -1.27 -7.97 -3.20
C SER A 102 -1.40 -9.40 -2.70
N ARG A 103 -1.44 -9.54 -1.39
CA ARG A 103 -1.86 -10.74 -0.69
C ARG A 103 -3.02 -10.37 0.22
N ILE A 104 -4.12 -11.11 0.14
CA ILE A 104 -5.33 -10.89 0.92
C ILE A 104 -5.61 -12.15 1.72
N ILE A 105 -5.62 -11.98 3.03
CA ILE A 105 -5.83 -13.04 4.00
C ILE A 105 -7.04 -12.66 4.85
N VAL A 106 -7.94 -13.60 5.05
CA VAL A 106 -9.10 -13.46 5.92
C VAL A 106 -8.89 -14.33 7.15
N ASN A 107 -8.93 -13.71 8.32
CA ASN A 107 -8.71 -14.39 9.60
C ASN A 107 -9.97 -14.32 10.45
N LYS A 108 -10.49 -15.45 10.89
CA LYS A 108 -11.46 -15.55 11.99
C LYS A 108 -10.70 -15.42 13.29
N ILE A 109 -11.11 -14.51 14.16
CA ILE A 109 -10.38 -14.21 15.41
C ILE A 109 -10.97 -14.97 16.60
N TYR A 110 -12.29 -15.21 16.57
CA TYR A 110 -12.99 -15.85 17.68
C TYR A 110 -14.18 -16.68 17.15
N PRO A 111 -14.48 -17.87 17.73
CA PRO A 111 -13.85 -18.51 18.90
C PRO A 111 -12.53 -19.22 18.59
N ASP A 112 -12.36 -19.69 17.36
CA ASP A 112 -11.19 -20.40 16.88
C ASP A 112 -10.46 -19.54 15.84
N ASN A 113 -9.14 -19.62 15.82
CA ASN A 113 -8.34 -18.90 14.84
C ASN A 113 -8.24 -19.72 13.54
N GLU A 114 -8.96 -19.31 12.52
CA GLU A 114 -8.90 -19.88 11.17
C GLU A 114 -8.43 -18.84 10.17
N GLU A 115 -7.69 -19.28 9.15
CA GLU A 115 -7.09 -18.42 8.15
C GLU A 115 -7.42 -18.93 6.75
N TRP A 116 -7.89 -18.04 5.89
CA TRP A 116 -8.13 -18.29 4.47
C TRP A 116 -7.31 -17.30 3.62
N VAL A 117 -6.57 -17.82 2.66
CA VAL A 117 -5.85 -17.00 1.68
C VAL A 117 -6.76 -16.80 0.49
N LEU A 118 -7.35 -15.61 0.38
CA LEU A 118 -8.26 -15.26 -0.71
C LEU A 118 -7.51 -14.98 -2.01
N TYR A 119 -6.40 -14.25 -1.93
CA TYR A 119 -5.59 -13.86 -3.07
C TYR A 119 -4.12 -13.80 -2.67
N ASP A 120 -3.24 -14.37 -3.51
CA ASP A 120 -1.80 -14.35 -3.27
C ASP A 120 -1.04 -14.12 -4.58
N ARG A 121 -0.59 -12.88 -4.77
CA ARG A 121 0.24 -12.50 -5.90
C ARG A 121 1.27 -11.45 -5.50
N PRO A 122 2.26 -11.83 -4.69
CA PRO A 122 3.34 -10.92 -4.33
C PRO A 122 4.22 -10.62 -5.55
N LEU A 123 4.92 -9.50 -5.52
CA LEU A 123 6.04 -9.24 -6.41
C LEU A 123 7.22 -10.12 -6.01
N GLU A 124 7.91 -10.73 -6.97
CA GLU A 124 9.11 -11.54 -6.72
C GLU A 124 10.24 -10.71 -6.06
N GLN A 125 10.33 -9.43 -6.43
CA GLN A 125 11.27 -8.48 -5.83
C GLN A 125 10.49 -7.18 -5.54
N TYR A 126 10.25 -6.92 -4.27
CA TYR A 126 9.62 -5.67 -3.79
C TYR A 126 10.59 -4.89 -2.91
N SER A 127 10.54 -3.57 -2.98
CA SER A 127 11.28 -2.67 -2.08
C SER A 127 10.48 -2.33 -0.83
N ASP A 128 9.16 -2.21 -0.99
CA ASP A 128 8.27 -1.76 0.04
C ASP A 128 7.03 -2.65 0.14
N LYS A 129 6.51 -2.76 1.37
CA LYS A 129 5.30 -3.52 1.70
C LYS A 129 4.43 -2.68 2.63
N SER A 130 3.17 -2.45 2.23
CA SER A 130 2.15 -1.86 3.10
C SER A 130 1.18 -2.93 3.57
N VAL A 131 0.80 -2.88 4.86
CA VAL A 131 -0.15 -3.81 5.46
C VAL A 131 -1.32 -3.03 6.04
N THR A 132 -2.53 -3.38 5.61
CA THR A 132 -3.79 -2.80 6.13
C THR A 132 -4.67 -3.91 6.65
N ASN A 133 -5.31 -3.66 7.80
CA ASN A 133 -6.26 -4.58 8.40
C ASN A 133 -7.64 -3.94 8.41
N ALA A 134 -8.63 -4.64 7.86
CA ALA A 134 -10.03 -4.22 7.85
C ALA A 134 -10.87 -5.18 8.70
N PRO A 135 -11.63 -4.69 9.69
CA PRO A 135 -12.55 -5.54 10.42
C PRO A 135 -13.72 -5.95 9.52
N ILE A 136 -14.11 -7.22 9.62
CA ILE A 136 -15.20 -7.81 8.83
C ILE A 136 -16.06 -8.71 9.72
N LEU A 137 -17.30 -8.91 9.28
CA LEU A 137 -18.17 -9.92 9.81
C LEU A 137 -18.04 -11.19 8.93
N LEU A 138 -17.86 -12.34 9.55
CA LEU A 138 -17.86 -13.64 8.88
C LEU A 138 -19.15 -14.36 9.22
N PHE A 139 -19.92 -14.71 8.21
CA PHE A 139 -21.15 -15.49 8.35
C PHE A 139 -20.90 -16.93 7.94
N ASP A 140 -21.15 -17.84 8.87
CA ASP A 140 -21.16 -19.27 8.61
C ASP A 140 -22.62 -19.73 8.36
N PRO A 141 -23.00 -20.07 7.13
CA PRO A 141 -24.35 -20.52 6.84
C PRO A 141 -24.65 -21.94 7.32
N VAL A 142 -23.63 -22.72 7.67
CA VAL A 142 -23.82 -24.10 8.18
C VAL A 142 -24.22 -24.07 9.65
N GLU A 143 -23.56 -23.22 10.44
CA GLU A 143 -23.86 -23.04 11.86
C GLU A 143 -24.91 -21.96 12.12
N ASP A 144 -25.27 -21.16 11.10
CA ASP A 144 -26.13 -19.97 11.19
C ASP A 144 -25.61 -18.98 12.25
N LYS A 145 -24.30 -18.69 12.19
CA LYS A 145 -23.60 -17.84 13.15
C LYS A 145 -22.74 -16.79 12.49
N ASN A 146 -22.61 -15.70 13.20
CA ASN A 146 -21.71 -14.61 12.84
C ASN A 146 -20.46 -14.62 13.73
N TYR A 147 -19.30 -14.48 13.10
CA TYR A 147 -18.00 -14.42 13.74
C TYR A 147 -17.30 -13.11 13.45
N PHE A 148 -16.45 -12.68 14.37
CA PHE A 148 -15.56 -11.54 14.11
C PHE A 148 -14.34 -11.99 13.34
N GLY A 149 -14.07 -11.32 12.25
CA GLY A 149 -12.90 -11.55 11.41
C GLY A 149 -12.14 -10.26 11.08
N VAL A 150 -10.94 -10.46 10.58
CA VAL A 150 -10.08 -9.40 10.06
C VAL A 150 -9.58 -9.79 8.68
N MET A 151 -9.82 -8.93 7.71
CA MET A 151 -9.20 -9.01 6.40
C MET A 151 -7.87 -8.26 6.42
N ARG A 152 -6.78 -8.99 6.26
CA ARG A 152 -5.43 -8.46 6.16
C ARG A 152 -5.03 -8.34 4.68
N ILE A 153 -4.70 -7.14 4.27
CA ILE A 153 -4.27 -6.81 2.92
C ILE A 153 -2.82 -6.36 2.96
N GLU A 154 -1.98 -7.05 2.21
CA GLU A 154 -0.57 -6.72 2.01
C GLU A 154 -0.39 -6.27 0.56
N VAL A 155 0.08 -5.06 0.36
CA VAL A 155 0.37 -4.50 -0.97
C VAL A 155 1.85 -4.37 -1.16
N PHE A 156 2.33 -4.81 -2.32
CA PHE A 156 3.76 -4.83 -2.66
C PHE A 156 4.06 -3.81 -3.75
N SER A 157 5.16 -3.05 -3.59
CA SER A 157 5.66 -2.05 -4.55
C SER A 157 7.15 -2.24 -4.83
N LYS A 158 7.56 -1.84 -6.04
CA LYS A 158 8.99 -1.74 -6.42
C LYS A 158 9.59 -0.42 -5.98
#